data_2cef91efbe3fcc664f3f9f5e36f8dadb
#
_entry.id   2cef91efbe3fcc664f3f9f5e36f8dadb
#
_cell.length_a   1.000
_cell.length_b   1.000
_cell.length_c   1.000
_cell.angle_alpha   90.00
_cell.angle_beta   90.00
_cell.angle_gamma   90.00
#
_symmetry.space_group_name_H-M   'P 1'
#
loop_
_entity.id
_entity.type
_entity.pdbx_description
1 polymer ?
#
loop_
_entity_poly.entity_id
_entity_poly.type
_entity_poly.pdbx_seq_one_letter_code
_entity_poly.pdbx_strand_id
1 'polypeptide(L)'
;RGGVSDSRIPSLVDGERNNTGNLGYEAGVVLGSNISENVDFTLSWDGTYNEAVNSLAATGGKNRYFNHQAAASFKFIFGRGFSLSGSASYIQYLGFTNDYDDSYLLCNLFVGKKVFRNQLGEINIGVNDIFNQNKAFVRTTGSGWTQNSWNSVVGRYYCVQFVYNLRFFGKKGSKNIKDYQGVSDRPSGAVGTGRSTAPGGGFRPPHR
;
A
#
# COMPACT_ATOMS: atom_id res chain seq x y z
N ARG A 1 -8.35 -12.67 3.07
CA ARG A 1 -8.75 -11.94 4.28
C ARG A 1 -10.08 -11.23 4.06
N GLY A 2 -10.83 -10.98 5.13
CA GLY A 2 -12.07 -10.20 5.11
C GLY A 2 -12.27 -9.52 6.45
N GLY A 3 -12.93 -8.38 6.46
CA GLY A 3 -13.20 -7.61 7.67
C GLY A 3 -14.48 -6.80 7.54
N VAL A 4 -15.11 -6.55 8.66
CA VAL A 4 -16.22 -5.62 8.80
C VAL A 4 -15.90 -4.68 9.95
N SER A 5 -16.07 -3.40 9.72
CA SER A 5 -15.90 -2.36 10.74
C SER A 5 -17.18 -1.56 10.87
N ASP A 6 -17.63 -1.32 12.10
CA ASP A 6 -18.70 -0.39 12.42
C ASP A 6 -18.21 0.59 13.46
N SER A 7 -18.37 1.88 13.20
CA SER A 7 -18.01 2.92 14.16
C SER A 7 -19.05 4.04 14.15
N ARG A 8 -19.32 4.58 15.33
CA ARG A 8 -20.23 5.74 15.52
C ARG A 8 -19.49 6.84 16.24
N ILE A 9 -19.45 8.00 15.58
CA ILE A 9 -18.71 9.15 16.07
C ILE A 9 -19.69 10.28 16.31
N PRO A 10 -19.98 10.65 17.57
CA PRO A 10 -20.75 11.83 17.86
C PRO A 10 -19.90 13.10 17.65
N SER A 11 -20.50 14.12 17.08
CA SER A 11 -19.87 15.43 16.85
C SER A 11 -20.89 16.54 17.04
N LEU A 12 -20.44 17.78 17.16
CA LEU A 12 -21.26 18.97 17.10
C LEU A 12 -20.96 19.70 15.79
N VAL A 13 -22.01 20.02 15.06
CA VAL A 13 -21.94 20.81 13.83
C VAL A 13 -22.89 22.00 14.00
N ASP A 14 -22.34 23.20 13.98
CA ASP A 14 -23.10 24.45 14.21
C ASP A 14 -23.93 24.45 15.51
N GLY A 15 -23.41 23.77 16.56
CA GLY A 15 -24.07 23.64 17.84
C GLY A 15 -25.11 22.51 17.93
N GLU A 16 -25.42 21.84 16.82
CA GLU A 16 -26.33 20.70 16.78
C GLU A 16 -25.57 19.37 16.86
N ARG A 17 -26.17 18.40 17.56
CA ARG A 17 -25.55 17.07 17.70
C ARG A 17 -25.68 16.27 16.40
N ASN A 18 -24.56 15.91 15.81
CA ASN A 18 -24.46 14.99 14.70
C ASN A 18 -23.88 13.64 15.15
N ASN A 19 -24.47 12.55 14.66
CA ASN A 19 -23.91 11.23 14.83
C ASN A 19 -23.55 10.68 13.43
N THR A 20 -22.27 10.40 13.22
CA THR A 20 -21.78 9.77 12.00
C THR A 20 -21.60 8.28 12.24
N GLY A 21 -22.38 7.46 11.55
CA GLY A 21 -22.17 6.01 11.48
C GLY A 21 -21.31 5.68 10.27
N ASN A 22 -20.21 4.94 10.48
CA ASN A 22 -19.35 4.45 9.41
C ASN A 22 -19.37 2.93 9.40
N LEU A 23 -19.79 2.34 8.29
CA LEU A 23 -19.78 0.91 8.06
C LEU A 23 -18.79 0.61 6.93
N GLY A 24 -17.81 -0.23 7.22
CA GLY A 24 -16.77 -0.63 6.28
C GLY A 24 -16.74 -2.13 6.06
N TYR A 25 -16.58 -2.56 4.82
CA TYR A 25 -16.35 -3.94 4.42
C TYR A 25 -15.02 -4.03 3.69
N GLU A 26 -14.18 -4.95 4.12
CA GLU A 26 -12.88 -5.21 3.50
C GLU A 26 -12.83 -6.65 3.00
N ALA A 27 -12.31 -6.83 1.79
CA ALA A 27 -12.02 -8.14 1.24
C ALA A 27 -10.67 -8.11 0.52
N GLY A 28 -9.91 -9.19 0.65
CA GLY A 28 -8.62 -9.28 -0.02
C GLY A 28 -8.19 -10.73 -0.25
N VAL A 29 -7.54 -10.94 -1.38
CA VAL A 29 -6.97 -12.22 -1.79
C VAL A 29 -5.52 -12.01 -2.16
N VAL A 30 -4.65 -12.92 -1.73
CA VAL A 30 -3.25 -12.96 -2.11
C VAL A 30 -2.95 -14.37 -2.61
N LEU A 31 -2.41 -14.45 -3.81
CA LEU A 31 -1.89 -15.67 -4.42
C LEU A 31 -0.39 -15.48 -4.59
N GLY A 32 0.39 -16.20 -3.83
CA GLY A 32 1.84 -16.24 -3.94
C GLY A 32 2.27 -17.60 -4.45
N SER A 33 3.20 -17.63 -5.36
CA SER A 33 3.79 -18.86 -5.84
C SER A 33 5.30 -18.71 -5.89
N ASN A 34 5.96 -19.57 -5.13
CA ASN A 34 7.40 -19.82 -5.22
C ASN A 34 7.57 -21.15 -5.96
N ILE A 35 7.39 -21.11 -7.30
CA ILE A 35 7.40 -22.30 -8.13
C ILE A 35 8.77 -22.95 -8.15
N SER A 36 9.84 -22.14 -8.12
CA SER A 36 11.21 -22.60 -8.13
C SER A 36 12.14 -21.53 -7.55
N GLU A 37 13.42 -21.89 -7.37
CA GLU A 37 14.46 -20.91 -6.98
C GLU A 37 14.65 -19.79 -8.03
N ASN A 38 14.10 -19.96 -9.22
CA ASN A 38 14.28 -19.07 -10.35
C ASN A 38 13.02 -18.29 -10.74
N VAL A 39 11.86 -18.71 -10.25
CA VAL A 39 10.57 -18.11 -10.61
C VAL A 39 9.75 -17.86 -9.36
N ASP A 40 9.45 -16.61 -9.14
CA ASP A 40 8.59 -16.15 -8.07
C ASP A 40 7.57 -15.17 -8.62
N PHE A 41 6.31 -15.27 -8.18
CA PHE A 41 5.31 -14.28 -8.48
C PHE A 41 4.29 -14.15 -7.34
N THR A 42 3.74 -12.98 -7.22
CA THR A 42 2.65 -12.69 -6.28
C THR A 42 1.57 -11.89 -6.99
N LEU A 43 0.33 -12.30 -6.79
CA LEU A 43 -0.85 -11.56 -7.21
C LEU A 43 -1.65 -11.21 -5.97
N SER A 44 -2.12 -9.99 -5.87
CA SER A 44 -2.99 -9.58 -4.78
C SER A 44 -4.12 -8.70 -5.29
N TRP A 45 -5.23 -8.81 -4.60
CA TRP A 45 -6.35 -7.91 -4.77
C TRP A 45 -6.92 -7.58 -3.40
N ASP A 46 -7.16 -6.30 -3.16
CA ASP A 46 -7.77 -5.77 -1.95
C ASP A 46 -8.86 -4.77 -2.34
N GLY A 47 -10.02 -4.89 -1.73
CA GLY A 47 -11.13 -3.98 -1.92
C GLY A 47 -11.73 -3.55 -0.60
N THR A 48 -12.12 -2.29 -0.50
CA THR A 48 -12.76 -1.70 0.67
C THR A 48 -13.99 -0.92 0.23
N TYR A 49 -15.14 -1.31 0.75
CA TYR A 49 -16.39 -0.57 0.60
C TYR A 49 -16.73 0.13 1.91
N ASN A 50 -17.02 1.42 1.84
CA ASN A 50 -17.35 2.22 3.00
C ASN A 50 -18.68 2.95 2.78
N GLU A 51 -19.50 2.97 3.82
CA GLU A 51 -20.73 3.72 3.89
C GLU A 51 -20.69 4.61 5.13
N ALA A 52 -20.79 5.92 4.92
CA ALA A 52 -20.87 6.91 5.99
C ALA A 52 -22.29 7.52 5.98
N VAL A 53 -22.95 7.49 7.13
CA VAL A 53 -24.29 8.04 7.30
C VAL A 53 -24.26 9.09 8.40
N ASN A 54 -24.65 10.32 8.08
CA ASN A 54 -24.75 11.42 9.02
C ASN A 54 -26.20 11.62 9.47
N SER A 55 -26.41 11.88 10.76
CA SER A 55 -27.75 12.11 11.31
C SER A 55 -28.34 13.48 10.92
N LEU A 56 -27.46 14.46 10.67
CA LEU A 56 -27.88 15.78 10.18
C LEU A 56 -27.85 15.81 8.66
N ALA A 57 -28.99 16.18 8.04
CA ALA A 57 -29.10 16.29 6.59
C ALA A 57 -28.15 17.36 6.00
N ALA A 58 -27.87 18.42 6.76
CA ALA A 58 -26.95 19.49 6.38
C ALA A 58 -25.49 19.01 6.19
N THR A 59 -25.12 17.85 6.75
CA THR A 59 -23.77 17.29 6.65
C THR A 59 -23.61 16.26 5.52
N GLY A 60 -24.52 16.28 4.52
CA GLY A 60 -24.39 15.47 3.31
C GLY A 60 -25.05 14.09 3.34
N GLY A 61 -25.80 13.74 4.40
CA GLY A 61 -26.61 12.54 4.44
C GLY A 61 -25.78 11.25 4.36
N LYS A 62 -25.94 10.50 3.28
CA LYS A 62 -25.31 9.19 3.05
C LYS A 62 -24.24 9.30 1.99
N ASN A 63 -23.00 8.89 2.33
CA ASN A 63 -21.87 8.83 1.42
C ASN A 63 -21.39 7.39 1.29
N ARG A 64 -21.18 6.92 0.07
CA ARG A 64 -20.71 5.56 -0.25
C ARG A 64 -19.55 5.64 -1.18
N TYR A 65 -18.51 4.89 -0.88
CA TYR A 65 -17.35 4.81 -1.77
C TYR A 65 -16.73 3.42 -1.74
N PHE A 66 -16.16 3.04 -2.86
CA PHE A 66 -15.45 1.79 -3.04
C PHE A 66 -14.06 2.10 -3.58
N ASN A 67 -13.06 1.56 -2.95
CA ASN A 67 -11.68 1.60 -3.43
C ASN A 67 -11.12 0.18 -3.49
N HIS A 68 -10.40 -0.10 -4.55
CA HIS A 68 -9.71 -1.37 -4.67
C HIS A 68 -8.33 -1.20 -5.28
N GLN A 69 -7.48 -2.15 -4.98
CA GLN A 69 -6.14 -2.28 -5.52
C GLN A 69 -5.91 -3.70 -6.00
N ALA A 70 -5.48 -3.84 -7.24
CA ALA A 70 -4.94 -5.09 -7.77
C ALA A 70 -3.45 -4.92 -7.99
N ALA A 71 -2.64 -5.84 -7.48
CA ALA A 71 -1.20 -5.79 -7.65
C ALA A 71 -0.65 -7.13 -8.11
N ALA A 72 0.37 -7.06 -8.96
CA ALA A 72 1.14 -8.20 -9.43
C ALA A 72 2.62 -7.88 -9.29
N SER A 73 3.40 -8.85 -8.85
CA SER A 73 4.86 -8.78 -8.86
C SER A 73 5.43 -10.10 -9.36
N PHE A 74 6.58 -10.03 -10.01
CA PHE A 74 7.28 -11.21 -10.49
C PHE A 74 8.80 -11.02 -10.40
N LYS A 75 9.51 -12.13 -10.25
CA LYS A 75 10.96 -12.21 -10.35
C LYS A 75 11.33 -13.49 -11.08
N PHE A 76 12.09 -13.36 -12.15
CA PHE A 76 12.65 -14.46 -12.92
C PHE A 76 14.17 -14.38 -12.86
N ILE A 77 14.82 -15.52 -12.60
CA ILE A 77 16.27 -15.67 -12.65
C ILE A 77 16.59 -16.65 -13.79
N PHE A 78 17.40 -16.24 -14.75
CA PHE A 78 17.70 -17.04 -15.92
C PHE A 78 19.18 -16.97 -16.33
N GLY A 79 19.57 -17.94 -17.13
CA GLY A 79 20.92 -18.01 -17.64
C GLY A 79 21.99 -18.04 -16.54
N ARG A 80 23.06 -17.27 -16.72
CA ARG A 80 24.17 -17.19 -15.78
C ARG A 80 23.99 -16.10 -14.73
N GLY A 81 22.81 -16.07 -14.05
CA GLY A 81 22.50 -15.12 -12.98
C GLY A 81 21.97 -13.77 -13.46
N PHE A 82 21.30 -13.72 -14.60
CA PHE A 82 20.45 -12.60 -14.97
C PHE A 82 19.12 -12.69 -14.22
N SER A 83 18.58 -11.56 -13.85
CA SER A 83 17.26 -11.46 -13.24
C SER A 83 16.41 -10.45 -14.01
N LEU A 84 15.13 -10.74 -14.09
CA LEU A 84 14.09 -9.83 -14.55
C LEU A 84 13.05 -9.75 -13.45
N SER A 85 12.78 -8.57 -12.93
CA SER A 85 11.74 -8.38 -11.93
C SER A 85 10.88 -7.19 -12.28
N GLY A 86 9.63 -7.26 -11.90
CA GLY A 86 8.69 -6.18 -12.14
C GLY A 86 7.52 -6.24 -11.19
N SER A 87 6.84 -5.12 -11.09
CA SER A 87 5.59 -4.99 -10.36
C SER A 87 4.63 -4.08 -11.10
N ALA A 88 3.35 -4.39 -11.01
CA ALA A 88 2.26 -3.57 -11.47
C ALA A 88 1.23 -3.44 -10.36
N SER A 89 0.71 -2.24 -10.13
CA SER A 89 -0.32 -1.97 -9.14
C SER A 89 -1.36 -1.05 -9.75
N TYR A 90 -2.58 -1.56 -9.91
CA TYR A 90 -3.73 -0.80 -10.36
C TYR A 90 -4.55 -0.39 -9.15
N ILE A 91 -4.79 0.90 -9.01
CA ILE A 91 -5.56 1.48 -7.91
C ILE A 91 -6.73 2.24 -8.52
N GLN A 92 -7.92 2.00 -7.98
CA GLN A 92 -9.14 2.66 -8.43
C GLN A 92 -10.00 3.10 -7.24
N TYR A 93 -10.51 4.32 -7.35
CA TYR A 93 -11.44 4.93 -6.41
C TYR A 93 -12.76 5.20 -7.11
N LEU A 94 -13.88 4.72 -6.57
CA LEU A 94 -15.22 4.82 -7.15
C LEU A 94 -16.25 5.34 -6.13
N GLY A 95 -17.30 6.00 -6.62
CA GLY A 95 -18.47 6.36 -5.84
C GLY A 95 -18.29 7.56 -4.91
N PHE A 96 -17.30 8.40 -5.15
CA PHE A 96 -17.15 9.63 -4.40
C PHE A 96 -18.17 10.67 -4.81
N THR A 97 -18.81 11.29 -3.83
CA THR A 97 -19.69 12.46 -4.06
C THR A 97 -18.92 13.51 -4.87
N ASN A 98 -19.47 14.02 -5.96
CA ASN A 98 -18.89 14.95 -6.93
C ASN A 98 -18.07 14.33 -8.08
N ASP A 99 -18.50 13.18 -8.62
CA ASP A 99 -17.95 12.57 -9.84
C ASP A 99 -16.41 12.41 -9.86
N TYR A 100 -15.81 12.22 -8.69
CA TYR A 100 -14.36 12.03 -8.61
C TYR A 100 -14.03 10.54 -8.57
N ASP A 101 -14.17 9.90 -9.71
CA ASP A 101 -13.61 8.58 -9.94
C ASP A 101 -12.18 8.75 -10.47
N ASP A 102 -11.20 8.18 -9.81
CA ASP A 102 -9.81 8.22 -10.26
C ASP A 102 -9.21 6.83 -10.27
N SER A 103 -8.37 6.59 -11.25
CA SER A 103 -7.62 5.35 -11.36
C SER A 103 -6.24 5.61 -11.92
N TYR A 104 -5.26 4.81 -11.48
CA TYR A 104 -3.91 4.88 -11.99
C TYR A 104 -3.20 3.54 -11.90
N LEU A 105 -2.23 3.35 -12.79
CA LEU A 105 -1.44 2.14 -12.92
C LEU A 105 0.03 2.47 -12.66
N LEU A 106 0.59 1.91 -11.60
CA LEU A 106 2.01 1.99 -11.29
C LEU A 106 2.70 0.74 -11.80
N CYS A 107 3.69 0.90 -12.68
CA CYS A 107 4.48 -0.21 -13.21
C CYS A 107 5.96 0.06 -13.02
N ASN A 108 6.67 -0.92 -12.50
CA ASN A 108 8.11 -0.89 -12.32
C ASN A 108 8.73 -2.11 -13.00
N LEU A 109 9.91 -1.94 -13.61
CA LEU A 109 10.63 -3.02 -14.29
C LEU A 109 12.13 -2.88 -14.05
N PHE A 110 12.76 -3.99 -13.71
CA PHE A 110 14.20 -4.06 -13.43
C PHE A 110 14.81 -5.27 -14.15
N VAL A 111 15.98 -5.03 -14.70
CA VAL A 111 16.88 -6.07 -15.20
C VAL A 111 18.11 -6.10 -14.30
N GLY A 112 18.42 -7.25 -13.79
CA GLY A 112 19.52 -7.44 -12.86
C GLY A 112 20.54 -8.45 -13.35
N LYS A 113 21.72 -8.36 -12.77
CA LYS A 113 22.80 -9.31 -12.94
C LYS A 113 23.42 -9.63 -11.59
N LYS A 114 23.41 -10.93 -11.23
CA LYS A 114 24.18 -11.42 -10.10
C LYS A 114 25.65 -11.31 -10.41
N VAL A 115 26.38 -10.70 -9.51
CA VAL A 115 27.82 -10.45 -9.61
C VAL A 115 28.56 -11.18 -8.49
N PHE A 116 29.87 -11.25 -8.62
CA PHE A 116 30.78 -12.03 -7.78
C PHE A 116 30.66 -13.56 -7.95
N ARG A 117 31.77 -14.25 -7.71
CA ARG A 117 31.85 -15.71 -7.84
C ARG A 117 30.85 -16.47 -6.96
N ASN A 118 30.49 -15.89 -5.83
CA ASN A 118 29.53 -16.43 -4.86
C ASN A 118 28.08 -15.98 -5.09
N GLN A 119 27.83 -15.16 -6.13
CA GLN A 119 26.49 -14.60 -6.47
C GLN A 119 25.82 -13.81 -5.32
N LEU A 120 26.61 -13.28 -4.39
CA LEU A 120 26.08 -12.50 -3.26
C LEU A 120 25.78 -11.05 -3.62
N GLY A 121 26.35 -10.53 -4.70
CA GLY A 121 26.03 -9.20 -5.22
C GLY A 121 25.03 -9.27 -6.37
N GLU A 122 24.20 -8.26 -6.53
CA GLU A 122 23.29 -8.08 -7.65
C GLU A 122 23.30 -6.61 -8.04
N ILE A 123 23.47 -6.31 -9.32
CA ILE A 123 23.30 -4.99 -9.89
C ILE A 123 22.00 -5.00 -10.67
N ASN A 124 21.08 -4.11 -10.34
CA ASN A 124 19.79 -3.94 -11.00
C ASN A 124 19.75 -2.56 -11.66
N ILE A 125 19.29 -2.51 -12.89
CA ILE A 125 19.00 -1.30 -13.63
C ILE A 125 17.51 -1.36 -13.97
N GLY A 126 16.80 -0.28 -13.72
CA GLY A 126 15.37 -0.31 -13.94
C GLY A 126 14.72 1.06 -14.03
N VAL A 127 13.43 0.99 -14.26
CA VAL A 127 12.55 2.14 -14.34
C VAL A 127 11.40 1.95 -13.37
N ASN A 128 11.15 2.98 -12.59
CA ASN A 128 9.98 3.10 -11.74
C ASN A 128 8.95 3.99 -12.44
N ASP A 129 7.68 3.62 -12.25
CA ASP A 129 6.53 4.32 -12.83
C ASP A 129 6.67 4.53 -14.34
N ILE A 130 6.69 3.42 -15.09
CA ILE A 130 6.85 3.41 -16.55
C ILE A 130 5.84 4.33 -17.25
N PHE A 131 4.61 4.38 -16.75
CA PHE A 131 3.53 5.16 -17.35
C PHE A 131 3.45 6.60 -16.84
N ASN A 132 4.28 6.97 -15.85
CA ASN A 132 4.28 8.29 -15.21
C ASN A 132 2.90 8.67 -14.67
N GLN A 133 2.24 7.71 -14.02
CA GLN A 133 0.89 7.89 -13.47
C GLN A 133 0.89 7.95 -11.94
N ASN A 134 2.05 8.01 -11.31
CA ASN A 134 2.14 8.09 -9.86
C ASN A 134 1.46 9.37 -9.35
N LYS A 135 0.46 9.18 -8.51
CA LYS A 135 -0.30 10.27 -7.89
C LYS A 135 -0.34 10.03 -6.39
N ALA A 136 0.13 10.95 -5.59
CA ALA A 136 -0.07 10.90 -4.15
C ALA A 136 -1.36 11.62 -3.81
N PHE A 137 -2.46 10.97 -4.08
CA PHE A 137 -3.77 11.41 -3.65
C PHE A 137 -4.21 10.63 -2.41
N VAL A 138 -4.55 11.36 -1.36
CA VAL A 138 -5.12 10.79 -0.14
C VAL A 138 -6.43 11.51 0.16
N ARG A 139 -7.49 10.74 0.29
CA ARG A 139 -8.76 11.25 0.76
C ARG A 139 -9.04 10.76 2.18
N THR A 140 -9.32 11.70 3.04
CA THR A 140 -9.75 11.42 4.42
C THR A 140 -11.14 11.99 4.59
N THR A 141 -12.08 11.17 5.05
CA THR A 141 -13.46 11.59 5.33
C THR A 141 -13.70 11.49 6.83
N GLY A 142 -14.12 12.60 7.41
CA GLY A 142 -14.52 12.68 8.80
C GLY A 142 -16.00 13.01 8.94
N SER A 143 -16.43 13.29 10.16
CA SER A 143 -17.81 13.72 10.46
C SER A 143 -18.05 15.11 9.90
N GLY A 144 -18.82 15.19 8.79
CA GLY A 144 -19.18 16.47 8.16
C GLY A 144 -18.09 17.13 7.31
N TRP A 145 -16.96 16.46 7.06
CA TRP A 145 -15.90 16.99 6.21
C TRP A 145 -15.21 15.91 5.37
N THR A 146 -14.70 16.31 4.23
CA THR A 146 -13.84 15.49 3.38
C THR A 146 -12.62 16.30 3.00
N GLN A 147 -11.44 15.74 3.23
CA GLN A 147 -10.16 16.34 2.88
C GLN A 147 -9.53 15.57 1.73
N ASN A 148 -9.19 16.27 0.67
CA ASN A 148 -8.39 15.75 -0.44
C ASN A 148 -6.99 16.35 -0.31
N SER A 149 -5.98 15.48 -0.24
CA SER A 149 -4.58 15.88 -0.21
C SER A 149 -3.89 15.39 -1.47
N TRP A 150 -3.27 16.31 -2.20
CA TRP A 150 -2.38 16.01 -3.31
C TRP A 150 -0.96 16.35 -2.90
N ASN A 151 -0.10 15.37 -2.91
CA ASN A 151 1.31 15.58 -2.64
C ASN A 151 2.09 15.47 -3.95
N SER A 152 3.13 16.28 -4.09
CA SER A 152 4.08 16.11 -5.18
C SER A 152 4.84 14.81 -4.98
N VAL A 153 4.80 13.93 -5.97
CA VAL A 153 5.52 12.67 -5.96
C VAL A 153 6.53 12.64 -7.10
N VAL A 154 7.57 11.88 -6.91
CA VAL A 154 8.50 11.57 -8.00
C VAL A 154 7.74 10.72 -9.01
N GLY A 155 7.60 11.21 -10.22
CA GLY A 155 7.05 10.46 -11.34
C GLY A 155 8.04 9.42 -11.84
N ARG A 156 8.04 9.17 -13.16
CA ARG A 156 8.95 8.19 -13.76
C ARG A 156 10.41 8.55 -13.54
N TYR A 157 11.18 7.58 -13.02
CA TYR A 157 12.63 7.73 -12.88
C TYR A 157 13.36 6.42 -13.17
N TYR A 158 14.59 6.57 -13.61
CA TYR A 158 15.50 5.46 -13.84
C TYR A 158 16.44 5.33 -12.65
N CYS A 159 16.76 4.12 -12.26
CA CYS A 159 17.66 3.89 -11.15
C CYS A 159 18.60 2.71 -11.39
N VAL A 160 19.75 2.78 -10.73
CA VAL A 160 20.70 1.69 -10.62
C VAL A 160 20.80 1.32 -9.14
N GLN A 161 20.60 0.06 -8.84
CA GLN A 161 20.67 -0.48 -7.47
C GLN A 161 21.79 -1.52 -7.40
N PHE A 162 22.53 -1.47 -6.32
CA PHE A 162 23.47 -2.53 -5.96
C PHE A 162 23.01 -3.16 -4.65
N VAL A 163 22.75 -4.47 -4.69
CA VAL A 163 22.32 -5.25 -3.53
C VAL A 163 23.42 -6.25 -3.20
N TYR A 164 23.87 -6.28 -1.96
CA TYR A 164 24.83 -7.27 -1.49
C TYR A 164 24.26 -8.04 -0.31
N ASN A 165 24.11 -9.36 -0.48
CA ASN A 165 23.59 -10.26 0.54
C ASN A 165 24.73 -10.71 1.46
N LEU A 166 24.80 -10.14 2.65
CA LEU A 166 25.74 -10.55 3.68
C LEU A 166 25.30 -11.92 4.22
N ARG A 167 26.13 -12.94 4.00
CA ARG A 167 25.98 -14.21 4.72
C ARG A 167 26.65 -14.07 6.08
N PHE A 168 25.87 -14.06 7.14
CA PHE A 168 26.43 -14.22 8.47
C PHE A 168 27.00 -15.63 8.59
N PHE A 169 28.28 -15.74 8.83
CA PHE A 169 28.93 -17.00 9.20
C PHE A 169 28.51 -17.37 10.62
N GLY A 170 27.27 -17.81 10.80
CA GLY A 170 26.85 -18.50 12.02
C GLY A 170 27.46 -19.91 12.02
N LYS A 171 28.00 -20.34 13.17
CA LYS A 171 28.54 -21.68 13.42
C LYS A 171 27.70 -22.76 12.73
N LYS A 172 28.36 -23.77 12.15
CA LYS A 172 27.78 -25.01 11.62
C LYS A 172 26.57 -25.44 12.43
N GLY A 173 25.34 -25.31 11.88
CA GLY A 173 24.18 -25.84 12.57
C GLY A 173 22.80 -25.31 12.17
N SER A 174 22.65 -24.35 11.28
CA SER A 174 21.32 -23.93 10.89
C SER A 174 21.07 -24.15 9.39
N LYS A 175 20.32 -25.21 9.08
CA LYS A 175 19.86 -25.56 7.74
C LYS A 175 18.61 -24.77 7.29
N ASN A 176 18.18 -23.75 8.05
CA ASN A 176 16.91 -23.04 7.81
C ASN A 176 17.14 -21.52 7.76
N ILE A 177 17.77 -21.02 6.69
CA ILE A 177 17.69 -19.61 6.31
C ILE A 177 16.92 -19.51 4.99
N LYS A 178 15.74 -20.14 4.92
CA LYS A 178 14.80 -19.94 3.83
C LYS A 178 13.77 -18.82 4.10
N ASP A 179 13.75 -18.27 5.32
CA ASP A 179 12.65 -17.41 5.77
C ASP A 179 12.95 -15.90 5.74
N TYR A 180 14.14 -15.47 5.29
CA TYR A 180 14.48 -14.04 5.29
C TYR A 180 14.43 -13.33 3.93
N GLN A 181 13.90 -13.98 2.90
CA GLN A 181 13.72 -13.32 1.59
C GLN A 181 12.42 -12.52 1.46
N GLY A 182 11.62 -12.43 2.50
CA GLY A 182 10.28 -11.84 2.46
C GLY A 182 10.15 -10.37 2.88
N VAL A 183 11.23 -9.65 3.19
CA VAL A 183 11.09 -8.32 3.83
C VAL A 183 11.48 -7.14 2.92
N SER A 184 12.18 -7.37 1.81
CA SER A 184 12.66 -6.26 0.95
C SER A 184 11.73 -5.84 -0.18
N ASP A 185 10.63 -6.57 -0.43
CA ASP A 185 9.75 -6.30 -1.57
C ASP A 185 8.35 -5.79 -1.17
N ARG A 186 8.27 -4.94 -0.16
CA ARG A 186 7.09 -4.07 -0.09
C ARG A 186 7.28 -3.02 -1.17
N PRO A 187 6.40 -2.96 -2.20
CA PRO A 187 6.39 -1.83 -3.10
C PRO A 187 6.22 -0.56 -2.25
N SER A 188 7.16 0.36 -2.40
CA SER A 188 7.13 1.70 -1.79
C SER A 188 6.00 2.53 -2.41
N GLY A 189 4.79 2.06 -2.27
CA GLY A 189 3.56 2.65 -2.80
C GLY A 189 2.32 2.14 -2.10
N ALA A 190 2.44 1.17 -1.20
CA ALA A 190 1.33 0.87 -0.31
C ALA A 190 1.18 2.04 0.65
N VAL A 191 0.33 2.99 0.27
CA VAL A 191 -0.24 3.96 1.20
C VAL A 191 -0.86 3.14 2.32
N GLY A 192 -0.14 3.04 3.43
CA GLY A 192 -0.66 2.42 4.62
C GLY A 192 -1.97 3.12 4.94
N THR A 193 -3.05 2.38 5.00
CA THR A 193 -4.25 2.84 5.69
C THR A 193 -3.79 3.14 7.11
N GLY A 194 -3.42 4.41 7.32
CA GLY A 194 -2.96 4.91 8.59
C GLY A 194 -4.07 4.71 9.60
N ARG A 195 -3.90 3.69 10.41
CA ARG A 195 -4.58 3.61 11.69
C ARG A 195 -4.01 4.77 12.49
N SER A 196 -4.68 5.91 12.43
CA SER A 196 -4.43 7.04 13.29
C SER A 196 -4.74 6.61 14.72
N THR A 197 -3.76 6.09 15.41
CA THR A 197 -3.73 6.12 16.86
C THR A 197 -3.32 7.54 17.23
N ALA A 198 -4.29 8.40 17.47
CA ALA A 198 -4.05 9.69 18.07
C ALA A 198 -3.33 9.48 19.41
N PRO A 199 -2.19 10.12 19.65
CA PRO A 199 -1.63 10.16 20.99
C PRO A 199 -2.55 11.03 21.86
N GLY A 200 -3.24 10.42 22.80
CA GLY A 200 -3.96 11.12 23.85
C GLY A 200 -2.98 11.89 24.73
N GLY A 201 -2.66 13.11 24.34
CA GLY A 201 -1.95 14.08 25.17
C GLY A 201 -2.91 14.65 26.22
N GLY A 202 -3.01 13.98 27.37
CA GLY A 202 -3.66 14.51 28.53
C GLY A 202 -2.88 15.72 29.07
N PHE A 203 -3.40 16.92 28.85
CA PHE A 203 -2.93 18.12 29.47
C PHE A 203 -3.38 18.09 30.95
N ARG A 204 -2.46 17.88 31.88
CA ARG A 204 -2.67 18.09 33.32
C ARG A 204 -2.33 19.54 33.65
N PRO A 205 -3.27 20.33 34.17
CA PRO A 205 -2.92 21.66 34.71
C PRO A 205 -2.16 21.52 36.03
N PRO A 206 -1.23 22.44 36.34
CA PRO A 206 -0.51 22.41 37.59
C PRO A 206 -1.42 22.82 38.77
N HIS A 207 -1.39 22.03 39.85
CA HIS A 207 -1.98 22.40 41.10
C HIS A 207 -1.19 23.53 41.74
N ARG A 208 -1.91 24.55 42.19
CA ARG A 208 -1.55 25.41 43.26
C ARG A 208 -2.23 24.92 44.53
#